data_457877bc75a1d183edd8518426fffe6f
#
_entry.id   457877bc75a1d183edd8518426fffe6f
#
_cell.length_a   1.000
_cell.length_b   1.000
_cell.length_c   1.000
_cell.angle_alpha   90.00
_cell.angle_beta   90.00
_cell.angle_gamma   90.00
#
_symmetry.space_group_name_H-M   'P 1'
#
loop_
_entity.id
_entity.type
_entity.pdbx_description
1 polymer ?
#
loop_
_entity_poly.entity_id
_entity_poly.type
_entity_poly.pdbx_seq_one_letter_code
_entity_poly.pdbx_strand_id
1 'polypeptide(L)'
;DMSQPVDVLRSLRGLAAGDGAVVVMDERVADTFTAPADEVERLMYTYSVLCCLPVGLADTPSAATGTVMRADTLRGYAAKAGFAEVEVLPIEHDVFRFYRLHP
;
A
#
# COMPACT_ATOMS: atom_id res chain seq x y z
N ASP A 1 -8.03 -1.52 -0.14
CA ASP A 1 -9.20 -2.21 -0.68
C ASP A 1 -9.46 -1.97 -2.17
N MET A 2 -8.55 -1.32 -2.89
CA MET A 2 -8.63 -1.17 -4.35
C MET A 2 -8.37 -2.51 -5.04
N SER A 3 -9.19 -2.86 -6.03
CA SER A 3 -8.99 -4.09 -6.81
C SER A 3 -7.74 -4.04 -7.69
N GLN A 4 -7.40 -2.86 -8.24
CA GLN A 4 -6.30 -2.68 -9.19
C GLN A 4 -5.34 -1.57 -8.76
N PRO A 5 -4.54 -1.78 -7.69
CA PRO A 5 -3.67 -0.75 -7.12
C PRO A 5 -2.58 -0.30 -8.11
N VAL A 6 -2.09 -1.17 -8.98
CA VAL A 6 -1.07 -0.80 -9.99
C VAL A 6 -1.62 0.22 -10.98
N ASP A 7 -2.86 0.08 -11.42
CA ASP A 7 -3.48 1.02 -12.36
C ASP A 7 -3.75 2.37 -11.71
N VAL A 8 -4.15 2.38 -10.44
CA VAL A 8 -4.29 3.62 -9.66
C VAL A 8 -2.94 4.33 -9.54
N LEU A 9 -1.88 3.61 -9.14
CA LEU A 9 -0.54 4.17 -9.03
C LEU A 9 -0.02 4.68 -10.39
N ARG A 10 -0.29 3.98 -11.47
CA ARG A 10 0.07 4.44 -12.84
C ARG A 10 -0.63 5.74 -13.20
N SER A 11 -1.90 5.87 -12.86
CA SER A 11 -2.66 7.11 -13.08
C SER A 11 -2.09 8.26 -12.25
N LEU A 12 -1.79 8.03 -10.97
CA LEU A 12 -1.16 9.02 -10.09
C LEU A 12 0.22 9.46 -10.61
N ARG A 13 1.02 8.50 -11.11
CA ARG A 13 2.30 8.82 -11.74
C ARG A 13 2.13 9.74 -12.95
N GLY A 14 1.12 9.49 -13.77
CA GLY A 14 0.79 10.33 -14.94
C GLY A 14 0.36 11.75 -14.57
N LEU A 15 -0.16 11.97 -13.36
CA LEU A 15 -0.56 13.28 -12.85
C LEU A 15 0.61 14.03 -12.18
N ALA A 16 1.62 13.32 -11.71
CA ALA A 16 2.79 13.93 -11.10
C ALA A 16 3.64 14.66 -12.14
N ALA A 17 4.13 15.85 -11.82
CA ALA A 17 5.12 16.55 -12.64
C ALA A 17 6.44 15.75 -12.69
N GLY A 18 7.29 16.01 -13.69
CA GLY A 18 8.53 15.27 -13.87
C GLY A 18 9.51 15.37 -12.70
N ASP A 19 9.44 16.45 -11.94
CA ASP A 19 10.19 16.70 -10.69
C ASP A 19 9.34 16.51 -9.43
N GLY A 20 8.11 16.04 -9.59
CA GLY A 20 7.16 15.78 -8.50
C GLY A 20 7.36 14.45 -7.82
N ALA A 21 6.45 14.15 -6.91
CA ALA A 21 6.38 12.86 -6.25
C ALA A 21 4.93 12.52 -5.89
N VAL A 22 4.66 11.24 -5.72
CA VAL A 22 3.38 10.77 -5.15
C VAL A 22 3.64 10.38 -3.70
N VAL A 23 2.84 10.92 -2.78
CA VAL A 23 2.89 10.54 -1.37
C VAL A 23 1.76 9.57 -1.08
N VAL A 24 2.10 8.44 -0.48
CA VAL A 24 1.14 7.41 -0.07
C VAL A 24 1.18 7.31 1.45
N MET A 25 0.02 7.37 2.07
CA MET A 25 -0.19 7.04 3.48
C MET A 25 -0.94 5.70 3.52
N ASP A 26 -0.41 4.75 4.23
CA ASP A 26 -0.98 3.41 4.35
C ASP A 26 -0.85 2.88 5.77
N GLU A 27 -1.61 1.88 6.12
CA GLU A 27 -1.57 1.27 7.45
C GLU A 27 -0.20 0.67 7.75
N ARG A 28 0.30 0.96 8.95
CA ARG A 28 1.61 0.47 9.38
C ARG A 28 1.54 -0.97 9.85
N VAL A 29 2.22 -1.84 9.15
CA VAL A 29 2.42 -3.25 9.50
C VAL A 29 3.91 -3.59 9.49
N ALA A 30 4.30 -4.70 10.11
CA ALA A 30 5.68 -5.16 10.09
C ALA A 30 6.16 -5.46 8.65
N ASP A 31 7.46 -5.35 8.41
CA ASP A 31 8.04 -5.59 7.08
C ASP A 31 7.87 -7.06 6.63
N THR A 32 7.88 -7.98 7.58
CA THR A 32 7.64 -9.41 7.34
C THR A 32 6.56 -9.93 8.27
N PHE A 33 5.84 -10.95 7.81
CA PHE A 33 4.87 -11.64 8.66
C PHE A 33 5.57 -12.34 9.82
N THR A 34 5.12 -12.05 11.04
CA THR A 34 5.55 -12.74 12.27
C THR A 34 4.35 -13.03 13.15
N ALA A 35 4.36 -14.19 13.80
CA ALA A 35 3.33 -14.57 14.76
C ALA A 35 3.96 -14.79 16.14
N PRO A 36 3.36 -14.20 17.22
CA PRO A 36 2.20 -13.35 17.21
C PRO A 36 2.53 -11.95 16.64
N ALA A 37 1.61 -11.36 15.89
CA ALA A 37 1.71 -9.99 15.42
C ALA A 37 1.39 -8.99 16.55
N ASP A 38 1.83 -7.73 16.41
CA ASP A 38 1.45 -6.67 17.33
C ASP A 38 -0.05 -6.33 17.24
N GLU A 39 -0.53 -5.49 18.15
CA GLU A 39 -1.96 -5.14 18.22
C GLU A 39 -2.44 -4.43 16.96
N VAL A 40 -1.63 -3.54 16.39
CA VAL A 40 -1.97 -2.79 15.18
C VAL A 40 -2.11 -3.73 13.99
N GLU A 41 -1.15 -4.62 13.77
CA GLU A 41 -1.21 -5.58 12.66
C GLU A 41 -2.39 -6.55 12.82
N ARG A 42 -2.67 -7.02 14.03
CA ARG A 42 -3.84 -7.86 14.31
C ARG A 42 -5.14 -7.15 14.00
N LEU A 43 -5.25 -5.86 14.36
CA LEU A 43 -6.40 -5.03 14.03
C LEU A 43 -6.54 -4.87 12.50
N MET A 44 -5.45 -4.65 11.79
CA MET A 44 -5.45 -4.49 10.33
C MET A 44 -5.86 -5.79 9.62
N TYR A 45 -5.45 -6.96 10.09
CA TYR A 45 -5.96 -8.25 9.60
C TYR A 45 -7.46 -8.41 9.82
N THR A 46 -7.98 -7.93 10.95
CA THR A 46 -9.42 -7.95 11.24
C THR A 46 -10.19 -7.08 10.24
N TYR A 47 -9.72 -5.85 10.00
CA TYR A 47 -10.31 -4.98 8.97
C TYR A 47 -10.19 -5.58 7.57
N SER A 48 -9.06 -6.24 7.28
CA SER A 48 -8.86 -6.89 5.99
C SER A 48 -9.93 -7.94 5.72
N VAL A 49 -10.14 -8.86 6.66
CA VAL A 49 -11.12 -9.96 6.52
C VAL A 49 -12.56 -9.44 6.46
N LEU A 50 -12.90 -8.45 7.28
CA LEU A 50 -14.28 -7.97 7.42
C LEU A 50 -14.68 -6.95 6.34
N CYS A 51 -13.75 -6.22 5.77
CA CYS A 51 -14.04 -5.09 4.88
C CYS A 51 -13.12 -5.04 3.65
N CYS A 52 -11.84 -4.71 3.84
CA CYS A 52 -10.99 -4.28 2.73
C CYS A 52 -10.72 -5.40 1.72
N LEU A 53 -10.50 -6.62 2.15
CA LEU A 53 -10.29 -7.74 1.23
C LEU A 53 -11.57 -8.11 0.46
N PRO A 54 -12.75 -8.28 1.09
CA PRO A 54 -13.99 -8.51 0.37
C PRO A 54 -14.34 -7.38 -0.60
N VAL A 55 -14.13 -6.12 -0.22
CA VAL A 55 -14.37 -4.97 -1.11
C VAL A 55 -13.43 -5.00 -2.32
N GLY A 56 -12.14 -5.25 -2.10
CA GLY A 56 -11.17 -5.38 -3.20
C GLY A 56 -11.45 -6.56 -4.13
N LEU A 57 -12.05 -7.63 -3.61
CA LEU A 57 -12.43 -8.81 -4.38
C LEU A 57 -13.79 -8.69 -5.10
N ALA A 58 -14.58 -7.66 -4.80
CA ALA A 58 -15.88 -7.45 -5.43
C ALA A 58 -15.76 -7.16 -6.94
N ASP A 59 -14.65 -6.55 -7.35
CA ASP A 59 -14.34 -6.28 -8.75
C ASP A 59 -13.30 -7.28 -9.28
N THR A 60 -13.42 -7.66 -10.54
CA THR A 60 -12.45 -8.55 -11.22
C THR A 60 -11.90 -7.88 -12.47
N PRO A 61 -10.59 -7.97 -12.75
CA PRO A 61 -9.56 -8.63 -11.95
C PRO A 61 -9.23 -7.88 -10.65
N SER A 62 -8.70 -8.59 -9.64
CA SER A 62 -8.29 -8.01 -8.36
C SER A 62 -6.91 -8.52 -7.94
N ALA A 63 -6.09 -7.62 -7.39
CA ALA A 63 -4.82 -7.97 -6.76
C ALA A 63 -4.99 -8.65 -5.38
N ALA A 64 -6.20 -8.60 -4.81
CA ALA A 64 -6.55 -9.18 -3.50
C ALA A 64 -5.61 -8.72 -2.37
N THR A 65 -5.24 -7.44 -2.34
CA THR A 65 -4.28 -6.90 -1.37
C THR A 65 -4.87 -6.90 0.04
N GLY A 66 -6.09 -6.40 0.21
CA GLY A 66 -6.69 -6.19 1.53
C GLY A 66 -6.05 -4.99 2.25
N THR A 67 -6.23 -4.93 3.58
CA THR A 67 -5.67 -3.87 4.43
C THR A 67 -4.17 -4.02 4.66
N VAL A 68 -3.67 -5.25 4.81
CA VAL A 68 -2.27 -5.51 5.15
C VAL A 68 -1.43 -5.46 3.86
N MET A 69 -0.87 -4.29 3.57
CA MET A 69 0.07 -4.09 2.47
C MET A 69 1.46 -3.77 3.03
N ARG A 70 2.39 -4.71 2.92
CA ARG A 70 3.76 -4.51 3.40
C ARG A 70 4.54 -3.62 2.44
N ALA A 71 5.61 -2.99 2.93
CA ALA A 71 6.42 -2.07 2.13
C ALA A 71 6.93 -2.70 0.82
N ASP A 72 7.33 -3.96 0.84
CA ASP A 72 7.80 -4.66 -0.36
C ASP A 72 6.66 -4.94 -1.36
N THR A 73 5.44 -5.13 -0.88
CA THR A 73 4.26 -5.24 -1.75
C THR A 73 4.02 -3.92 -2.48
N LEU A 74 4.06 -2.80 -1.75
CA LEU A 74 3.94 -1.47 -2.36
C LEU A 74 5.07 -1.18 -3.35
N ARG A 75 6.33 -1.55 -3.02
CA ARG A 75 7.46 -1.43 -3.95
C ARG A 75 7.22 -2.20 -5.24
N GLY A 76 6.70 -3.42 -5.15
CA GLY A 76 6.35 -4.23 -6.31
C GLY A 76 5.26 -3.59 -7.18
N TYR A 77 4.21 -3.03 -6.56
CA TYR A 77 3.15 -2.32 -7.28
C TYR A 77 3.66 -1.02 -7.93
N ALA A 78 4.45 -0.25 -7.21
CA ALA A 78 5.04 1.00 -7.70
C ALA A 78 5.96 0.76 -8.90
N ALA A 79 6.82 -0.26 -8.84
CA ALA A 79 7.69 -0.65 -9.95
C ALA A 79 6.87 -1.03 -11.21
N LYS A 80 5.81 -1.82 -11.05
CA LYS A 80 4.89 -2.17 -12.15
C LYS A 80 4.15 -0.94 -12.70
N ALA A 81 3.89 0.06 -11.87
CA ALA A 81 3.28 1.32 -12.28
C ALA A 81 4.27 2.30 -12.94
N GLY A 82 5.57 2.00 -12.92
CA GLY A 82 6.61 2.77 -13.58
C GLY A 82 7.35 3.77 -12.70
N PHE A 83 7.19 3.72 -11.36
CA PHE A 83 8.00 4.51 -10.43
C PHE A 83 9.42 3.94 -10.33
N ALA A 84 10.40 4.84 -10.22
CA ALA A 84 11.81 4.47 -10.10
C ALA A 84 12.17 4.02 -8.68
N GLU A 85 11.57 4.63 -7.66
CA GLU A 85 11.92 4.39 -6.27
C GLU A 85 10.72 4.60 -5.33
N VAL A 86 10.71 3.83 -4.24
CA VAL A 86 9.79 4.02 -3.10
C VAL A 86 10.62 4.27 -1.85
N GLU A 87 10.51 5.47 -1.32
CA GLU A 87 11.16 5.90 -0.08
C GLU A 87 10.17 5.79 1.08
N VAL A 88 10.56 5.16 2.18
CA VAL A 88 9.82 5.23 3.44
C VAL A 88 10.20 6.52 4.14
N LEU A 89 9.24 7.41 4.35
CA LEU A 89 9.49 8.69 5.01
C LEU A 89 9.71 8.51 6.51
N PRO A 90 10.64 9.27 7.14
CA PRO A 90 10.94 9.19 8.56
C PRO A 90 9.88 9.90 9.41
N ILE A 91 8.61 9.55 9.20
CA ILE A 91 7.47 10.09 9.93
C ILE A 91 6.95 9.00 10.86
N GLU A 92 7.04 9.26 12.18
CA GLU A 92 6.51 8.34 13.18
C GLU A 92 5.01 8.57 13.37
N HIS A 93 4.24 7.49 13.27
CA HIS A 93 2.81 7.47 13.54
C HIS A 93 2.39 6.09 14.03
N ASP A 94 1.47 6.02 14.98
CA ASP A 94 1.07 4.75 15.62
C ASP A 94 0.42 3.77 14.64
N VAL A 95 -0.33 4.27 13.68
CA VAL A 95 -1.19 3.48 12.79
C VAL A 95 -0.74 3.56 11.32
N PHE A 96 -0.09 4.63 10.90
CA PHE A 96 0.24 4.86 9.50
C PHE A 96 1.74 4.88 9.22
N ARG A 97 2.11 4.47 8.01
CA ARG A 97 3.42 4.62 7.39
C ARG A 97 3.29 5.47 6.15
N PHE A 98 4.26 6.33 5.92
CA PHE A 98 4.26 7.28 4.81
C PHE A 98 5.36 6.93 3.83
N TYR A 99 5.02 6.97 2.55
CA TYR A 99 5.93 6.66 1.46
C TYR A 99 5.97 7.82 0.48
N ARG A 100 7.14 8.02 -0.11
CA ARG A 100 7.32 8.90 -1.26
C ARG A 100 7.73 8.06 -2.45
N LEU A 101 6.94 8.15 -3.52
CA LEU A 101 7.18 7.45 -4.78
C LEU A 101 7.76 8.44 -5.78
N HIS A 102 8.94 8.12 -6.28
CA HIS A 102 9.66 8.93 -7.27
C HIS A 102 9.34 8.43 -8.68
N PRO A 103 8.91 9.33 -9.60
CA PRO A 103 8.56 8.99 -10.99
C PRO A 103 9.69 8.35 -11.79
#